data_ff2bd0dd005657641ca39bdd6f38bc53
#
_entry.id   ff2bd0dd005657641ca39bdd6f38bc53
#
_cell.length_a   1.000
_cell.length_b   1.000
_cell.length_c   1.000
_cell.angle_alpha   90.00
_cell.angle_beta   90.00
_cell.angle_gamma   90.00
#
_symmetry.space_group_name_H-M   'P 1'
#
loop_
_entity.id
_entity.type
_entity.pdbx_description
1 polymer ?
#
loop_
_entity_poly.entity_id
_entity_poly.type
_entity_poly.pdbx_seq_one_letter_code
_entity_poly.pdbx_strand_id
1 'polypeptide(L)'
;GEATADSEVKAYEYGVSDIIYKPFEPKVVMRRAQNIIELFQNRRDIEEKLEKRTRQLRESREKLERSNEFLVNALSSVVEFRSLESGEHIQRVKYFTRILLKYVKTEFPEYGLSDESVHLITNAAALHDLGKIAIPDSILLKPGRLTKEEFEEMKKHTVYGCELLENFK
;
A
#
# COMPACT_ATOMS: atom_id res chain seq x y z
N GLY A 1 -34.93 -19.89 44.74
CA GLY A 1 -34.46 -18.57 45.16
C GLY A 1 -35.05 -17.51 44.22
N GLU A 2 -35.63 -16.48 44.78
CA GLU A 2 -36.08 -15.31 44.00
C GLU A 2 -34.86 -14.72 43.30
N ALA A 3 -34.91 -14.64 41.97
CA ALA A 3 -33.91 -13.99 41.20
C ALA A 3 -34.09 -12.47 41.40
N THR A 4 -33.18 -11.85 42.11
CA THR A 4 -33.15 -10.40 42.22
C THR A 4 -32.47 -9.80 40.99
N ALA A 5 -32.83 -8.57 40.59
CA ALA A 5 -32.20 -7.86 39.47
C ALA A 5 -30.67 -7.85 39.58
N ASP A 6 -30.11 -7.75 40.79
CA ASP A 6 -28.69 -7.78 41.06
C ASP A 6 -28.03 -9.15 40.72
N SER A 7 -28.79 -10.27 40.89
CA SER A 7 -28.27 -11.59 40.56
C SER A 7 -28.20 -11.83 39.05
N GLU A 8 -29.14 -11.22 38.28
CA GLU A 8 -29.11 -11.27 36.80
C GLU A 8 -27.93 -10.49 36.25
N VAL A 9 -27.73 -9.24 36.71
CA VAL A 9 -26.60 -8.41 36.27
C VAL A 9 -25.27 -9.15 36.49
N LYS A 10 -25.06 -9.71 37.70
CA LYS A 10 -23.88 -10.49 38.01
C LYS A 10 -23.69 -11.72 37.11
N ALA A 11 -24.80 -12.42 36.76
CA ALA A 11 -24.71 -13.58 35.88
C ALA A 11 -24.21 -13.16 34.48
N TYR A 12 -24.73 -12.07 33.92
CA TYR A 12 -24.25 -11.53 32.64
C TYR A 12 -22.80 -11.01 32.71
N GLU A 13 -22.37 -10.42 33.81
CA GLU A 13 -20.96 -10.05 34.06
C GLU A 13 -20.03 -11.26 34.04
N TYR A 14 -20.48 -12.41 34.50
CA TYR A 14 -19.75 -13.69 34.41
C TYR A 14 -19.81 -14.35 33.03
N GLY A 15 -20.43 -13.71 32.04
CA GLY A 15 -20.46 -14.19 30.65
C GLY A 15 -21.56 -15.22 30.37
N VAL A 16 -22.61 -15.28 31.18
CA VAL A 16 -23.79 -16.10 30.89
C VAL A 16 -24.51 -15.53 29.67
N SER A 17 -24.76 -16.38 28.67
CA SER A 17 -25.37 -15.93 27.41
C SER A 17 -26.88 -15.68 27.51
N ASP A 18 -27.58 -16.37 28.45
CA ASP A 18 -29.00 -16.23 28.68
C ASP A 18 -29.40 -16.77 30.05
N ILE A 19 -30.56 -16.31 30.59
CA ILE A 19 -31.11 -16.73 31.89
C ILE A 19 -32.53 -17.22 31.68
N ILE A 20 -32.87 -18.37 32.26
CA ILE A 20 -34.18 -18.98 32.17
C ILE A 20 -34.79 -19.13 33.54
N TYR A 21 -35.98 -18.58 33.74
CA TYR A 21 -36.74 -18.64 35.00
C TYR A 21 -37.68 -19.84 35.05
N LYS A 22 -37.85 -20.39 36.25
CA LYS A 22 -38.87 -21.44 36.52
C LYS A 22 -40.16 -20.78 36.99
N PRO A 23 -41.33 -21.26 36.55
CA PRO A 23 -41.57 -22.36 35.60
C PRO A 23 -41.24 -21.90 34.16
N PHE A 24 -40.71 -22.81 33.32
CA PHE A 24 -40.41 -22.54 31.91
C PHE A 24 -41.08 -23.53 30.95
N GLU A 25 -41.38 -23.07 29.75
CA GLU A 25 -41.89 -23.90 28.69
C GLU A 25 -40.72 -24.51 27.89
N PRO A 26 -40.63 -25.87 27.78
CA PRO A 26 -39.51 -26.54 27.11
C PRO A 26 -39.23 -26.05 25.67
N LYS A 27 -40.32 -25.74 24.93
CA LYS A 27 -40.20 -25.22 23.55
C LYS A 27 -39.49 -23.87 23.47
N VAL A 28 -39.77 -22.98 24.44
CA VAL A 28 -39.11 -21.65 24.52
C VAL A 28 -37.63 -21.82 24.82
N VAL A 29 -37.29 -22.67 25.79
CA VAL A 29 -35.88 -22.97 26.13
C VAL A 29 -35.14 -23.51 24.94
N MET A 30 -35.70 -24.48 24.23
CA MET A 30 -35.10 -25.07 23.05
C MET A 30 -34.84 -24.02 21.96
N ARG A 31 -35.82 -23.14 21.70
CA ARG A 31 -35.66 -22.08 20.70
C ARG A 31 -34.56 -21.05 21.07
N ARG A 32 -34.50 -20.65 22.34
CA ARG A 32 -33.44 -19.75 22.85
C ARG A 32 -32.06 -20.38 22.70
N ALA A 33 -31.92 -21.66 23.09
CA ALA A 33 -30.66 -22.39 22.92
C ALA A 33 -30.25 -22.48 21.43
N GLN A 34 -31.19 -22.78 20.53
CA GLN A 34 -30.92 -22.80 19.08
C GLN A 34 -30.46 -21.44 18.57
N ASN A 35 -31.11 -20.35 18.95
CA ASN A 35 -30.73 -19.00 18.54
C ASN A 35 -29.30 -18.66 19.00
N ILE A 36 -28.93 -19.05 20.21
CA ILE A 36 -27.57 -18.83 20.73
C ILE A 36 -26.54 -19.65 19.94
N ILE A 37 -26.83 -20.92 19.66
CA ILE A 37 -25.95 -21.78 18.86
C ILE A 37 -25.77 -21.20 17.45
N GLU A 38 -26.85 -20.80 16.79
CA GLU A 38 -26.83 -20.17 15.46
C GLU A 38 -25.99 -18.88 15.48
N LEU A 39 -26.13 -18.06 16.53
CA LEU A 39 -25.35 -16.84 16.69
C LEU A 39 -23.83 -17.12 16.78
N PHE A 40 -23.43 -18.10 17.59
CA PHE A 40 -22.03 -18.49 17.73
C PHE A 40 -21.48 -19.10 16.43
N GLN A 41 -22.24 -19.91 15.73
CA GLN A 41 -21.85 -20.49 14.44
C GLN A 41 -21.65 -19.38 13.40
N ASN A 42 -22.62 -18.48 13.26
CA ASN A 42 -22.54 -17.36 12.32
C ASN A 42 -21.34 -16.43 12.62
N ARG A 43 -21.09 -16.16 13.90
CA ARG A 43 -19.92 -15.36 14.31
C ARG A 43 -18.61 -16.02 13.89
N ARG A 44 -18.47 -17.30 14.14
CA ARG A 44 -17.29 -18.08 13.76
C ARG A 44 -17.08 -18.10 12.25
N ASP A 45 -18.16 -18.32 11.49
CA ASP A 45 -18.11 -18.30 10.01
C ASP A 45 -17.70 -16.93 9.46
N ILE A 46 -18.16 -15.84 10.10
CA ILE A 46 -17.77 -14.48 9.73
C ILE A 46 -16.29 -14.25 10.04
N GLU A 47 -15.80 -14.66 11.22
CA GLU A 47 -14.40 -14.55 11.61
C GLU A 47 -13.48 -15.29 10.62
N GLU A 48 -13.80 -16.54 10.25
CA GLU A 48 -13.05 -17.32 9.26
C GLU A 48 -13.05 -16.66 7.86
N LYS A 49 -14.20 -16.14 7.44
CA LYS A 49 -14.32 -15.41 6.16
C LYS A 49 -13.51 -14.12 6.19
N LEU A 50 -13.50 -13.40 7.29
CA LEU A 50 -12.75 -12.17 7.45
C LEU A 50 -11.23 -12.43 7.37
N GLU A 51 -10.75 -13.44 8.09
CA GLU A 51 -9.34 -13.84 8.04
C GLU A 51 -8.90 -14.22 6.63
N LYS A 52 -9.72 -15.05 5.95
CA LYS A 52 -9.45 -15.45 4.57
C LYS A 52 -9.39 -14.25 3.63
N ARG A 53 -10.34 -13.31 3.73
CA ARG A 53 -10.39 -12.11 2.91
C ARG A 53 -9.20 -11.19 3.18
N THR A 54 -8.84 -11.01 4.45
CA THR A 54 -7.68 -10.19 4.84
C THR A 54 -6.39 -10.74 4.27
N ARG A 55 -6.19 -12.07 4.31
CA ARG A 55 -5.04 -12.73 3.70
C ARG A 55 -5.01 -12.54 2.19
N GLN A 56 -6.13 -12.77 1.50
CA GLN A 56 -6.23 -12.58 0.04
C GLN A 56 -5.93 -11.14 -0.38
N LEU A 57 -6.43 -10.16 0.38
CA LEU A 57 -6.18 -8.75 0.11
C LEU A 57 -4.69 -8.41 0.26
N ARG A 58 -4.04 -8.92 1.31
CA ARG A 58 -2.60 -8.73 1.52
C ARG A 58 -1.78 -9.34 0.38
N GLU A 59 -2.06 -10.58 -0.01
CA GLU A 59 -1.39 -11.25 -1.13
C GLU A 59 -1.59 -10.50 -2.46
N SER A 60 -2.80 -9.99 -2.70
CA SER A 60 -3.11 -9.19 -3.90
C SER A 60 -2.36 -7.86 -3.91
N ARG A 61 -2.31 -7.17 -2.76
CA ARG A 61 -1.55 -5.93 -2.60
C ARG A 61 -0.06 -6.14 -2.87
N GLU A 62 0.54 -7.18 -2.29
CA GLU A 62 1.95 -7.49 -2.51
C GLU A 62 2.28 -7.83 -3.97
N LYS A 63 1.35 -8.51 -4.67
CA LYS A 63 1.50 -8.78 -6.11
C LYS A 63 1.45 -7.50 -6.93
N LEU A 64 0.53 -6.60 -6.60
CA LEU A 64 0.38 -5.32 -7.28
C LEU A 64 1.62 -4.43 -7.06
N GLU A 65 2.13 -4.36 -5.84
CA GLU A 65 3.33 -3.60 -5.50
C GLU A 65 4.54 -4.11 -6.29
N ARG A 66 4.76 -5.44 -6.34
CA ARG A 66 5.83 -6.06 -7.15
C ARG A 66 5.67 -5.78 -8.64
N SER A 67 4.44 -5.86 -9.15
CA SER A 67 4.16 -5.55 -10.56
C SER A 67 4.44 -4.09 -10.89
N ASN A 68 4.02 -3.17 -10.04
CA ASN A 68 4.32 -1.75 -10.21
C ASN A 68 5.82 -1.46 -10.16
N GLU A 69 6.54 -2.05 -9.20
CA GLU A 69 7.99 -1.89 -9.11
C GLU A 69 8.71 -2.44 -10.36
N PHE A 70 8.26 -3.58 -10.87
CA PHE A 70 8.78 -4.14 -12.12
C PHE A 70 8.54 -3.19 -13.30
N LEU A 71 7.33 -2.65 -13.45
CA LEU A 71 6.99 -1.72 -14.54
C LEU A 71 7.82 -0.44 -14.47
N VAL A 72 7.95 0.16 -13.29
CA VAL A 72 8.79 1.35 -13.08
C VAL A 72 10.24 1.07 -13.47
N ASN A 73 10.80 -0.03 -12.98
CA ASN A 73 12.18 -0.40 -13.30
C ASN A 73 12.36 -0.69 -14.80
N ALA A 74 11.41 -1.37 -15.43
CA ALA A 74 11.46 -1.68 -16.87
C ALA A 74 11.40 -0.42 -17.73
N LEU A 75 10.47 0.51 -17.42
CA LEU A 75 10.36 1.79 -18.13
C LEU A 75 11.64 2.62 -17.99
N SER A 76 12.17 2.73 -16.78
CA SER A 76 13.41 3.47 -16.53
C SER A 76 14.59 2.84 -17.29
N SER A 77 14.69 1.49 -17.29
CA SER A 77 15.76 0.77 -18.01
C SER A 77 15.70 0.99 -19.52
N VAL A 78 14.50 1.08 -20.12
CA VAL A 78 14.36 1.37 -21.55
C VAL A 78 14.91 2.77 -21.89
N VAL A 79 14.64 3.75 -21.04
CA VAL A 79 15.15 5.12 -21.24
C VAL A 79 16.67 5.20 -21.05
N GLU A 80 17.20 4.55 -19.99
CA GLU A 80 18.65 4.48 -19.77
C GLU A 80 19.39 3.76 -20.90
N PHE A 81 18.83 2.67 -21.42
CA PHE A 81 19.40 1.97 -22.58
C PHE A 81 19.54 2.90 -23.78
N ARG A 82 18.56 3.78 -24.02
CA ARG A 82 18.63 4.79 -25.09
C ARG A 82 19.69 5.84 -24.84
N SER A 83 19.92 6.24 -23.60
CA SER A 83 20.95 7.25 -23.22
C SER A 83 22.35 6.66 -22.98
N LEU A 84 22.54 5.35 -23.25
CA LEU A 84 23.77 4.62 -23.00
C LEU A 84 24.22 4.62 -21.53
N GLU A 85 23.30 4.88 -20.60
CA GLU A 85 23.55 4.78 -19.18
C GLU A 85 23.43 3.32 -18.70
N SER A 86 24.15 2.97 -17.65
CA SER A 86 24.10 1.60 -17.12
C SER A 86 22.89 1.41 -16.22
N GLY A 87 22.19 0.27 -16.32
CA GLY A 87 21.05 -0.05 -15.45
C GLY A 87 21.34 -0.04 -13.93
N GLU A 88 22.61 0.02 -13.54
CA GLU A 88 23.02 0.24 -12.16
C GLU A 88 22.73 1.67 -11.66
N HIS A 89 22.60 2.64 -12.57
CA HIS A 89 22.30 4.03 -12.21
C HIS A 89 20.96 4.13 -11.48
N ILE A 90 19.90 3.52 -11.99
CA ILE A 90 18.56 3.50 -11.35
C ILE A 90 18.64 2.93 -9.93
N GLN A 91 19.37 1.83 -9.77
CA GLN A 91 19.50 1.20 -8.46
C GLN A 91 20.24 2.13 -7.46
N ARG A 92 21.27 2.81 -7.91
CA ARG A 92 21.98 3.81 -7.09
C ARG A 92 21.09 5.00 -6.73
N VAL A 93 20.34 5.54 -7.68
CA VAL A 93 19.38 6.65 -7.43
C VAL A 93 18.34 6.22 -6.38
N LYS A 94 17.71 5.07 -6.55
CA LYS A 94 16.75 4.53 -5.56
C LYS A 94 17.39 4.34 -4.18
N TYR A 95 18.60 3.80 -4.14
CA TYR A 95 19.32 3.54 -2.90
C TYR A 95 19.63 4.84 -2.13
N PHE A 96 20.22 5.84 -2.81
CA PHE A 96 20.55 7.13 -2.18
C PHE A 96 19.29 7.91 -1.79
N THR A 97 18.26 7.92 -2.63
CA THR A 97 16.98 8.55 -2.30
C THR A 97 16.39 7.96 -1.03
N ARG A 98 16.40 6.63 -0.90
CA ARG A 98 15.90 5.94 0.31
C ARG A 98 16.69 6.31 1.56
N ILE A 99 18.03 6.39 1.47
CA ILE A 99 18.87 6.78 2.61
C ILE A 99 18.56 8.22 3.02
N LEU A 100 18.51 9.14 2.07
CA LEU A 100 18.22 10.56 2.33
C LEU A 100 16.81 10.72 2.95
N LEU A 101 15.81 10.07 2.42
CA LEU A 101 14.44 10.17 2.94
C LEU A 101 14.31 9.57 4.35
N LYS A 102 15.02 8.46 4.64
CA LYS A 102 15.07 7.91 6.00
C LYS A 102 15.72 8.87 6.98
N TYR A 103 16.80 9.51 6.57
CA TYR A 103 17.47 10.55 7.36
C TYR A 103 16.53 11.74 7.61
N VAL A 104 15.91 12.27 6.55
CA VAL A 104 14.94 13.37 6.67
C VAL A 104 13.77 12.98 7.58
N LYS A 105 13.23 11.78 7.46
CA LYS A 105 12.15 11.28 8.33
C LYS A 105 12.53 11.29 9.81
N THR A 106 13.78 10.98 10.13
CA THR A 106 14.26 10.89 11.52
C THR A 106 14.64 12.26 12.08
N GLU A 107 15.39 13.06 11.31
CA GLU A 107 15.98 14.32 11.77
C GLU A 107 15.03 15.51 11.62
N PHE A 108 14.02 15.39 10.75
CA PHE A 108 13.11 16.47 10.38
C PHE A 108 11.66 15.98 10.41
N PRO A 109 11.12 15.62 11.60
CA PRO A 109 9.77 15.03 11.72
C PRO A 109 8.65 15.98 11.26
N GLU A 110 8.91 17.27 11.15
CA GLU A 110 7.97 18.28 10.64
C GLU A 110 7.54 18.04 9.19
N TYR A 111 8.32 17.31 8.40
CA TYR A 111 7.91 16.90 7.04
C TYR A 111 6.88 15.78 7.01
N GLY A 112 6.60 15.14 8.15
CA GLY A 112 5.54 14.13 8.27
C GLY A 112 5.70 12.90 7.36
N LEU A 113 6.94 12.52 7.01
CA LEU A 113 7.19 11.39 6.11
C LEU A 113 6.82 10.06 6.76
N SER A 114 5.85 9.34 6.18
CA SER A 114 5.55 7.96 6.52
C SER A 114 6.49 6.98 5.78
N ASP A 115 6.54 5.71 6.23
CA ASP A 115 7.29 4.67 5.49
C ASP A 115 6.71 4.45 4.09
N GLU A 116 5.41 4.59 3.94
CA GLU A 116 4.71 4.52 2.66
C GLU A 116 5.13 5.66 1.72
N SER A 117 5.22 6.90 2.23
CA SER A 117 5.74 8.05 1.48
C SER A 117 7.19 7.85 1.06
N VAL A 118 8.04 7.35 1.96
CA VAL A 118 9.45 7.04 1.65
C VAL A 118 9.54 6.00 0.53
N HIS A 119 8.72 4.95 0.60
CA HIS A 119 8.68 3.91 -0.45
C HIS A 119 8.22 4.47 -1.80
N LEU A 120 7.13 5.25 -1.80
CA LEU A 120 6.58 5.87 -3.00
C LEU A 120 7.59 6.80 -3.69
N ILE A 121 8.19 7.73 -2.94
CA ILE A 121 9.17 8.69 -3.47
C ILE A 121 10.41 7.96 -3.98
N THR A 122 10.88 6.91 -3.27
CA THR A 122 12.02 6.10 -3.71
C THR A 122 11.74 5.43 -5.06
N ASN A 123 10.55 4.91 -5.28
CA ASN A 123 10.18 4.31 -6.56
C ASN A 123 9.99 5.36 -7.65
N ALA A 124 9.35 6.50 -7.33
CA ALA A 124 9.19 7.61 -8.27
C ALA A 124 10.53 8.19 -8.74
N ALA A 125 11.55 8.20 -7.88
CA ALA A 125 12.89 8.67 -8.23
C ALA A 125 13.52 7.91 -9.42
N ALA A 126 13.13 6.64 -9.65
CA ALA A 126 13.57 5.90 -10.83
C ALA A 126 13.09 6.51 -12.15
N LEU A 127 11.99 7.28 -12.12
CA LEU A 127 11.36 7.88 -13.30
C LEU A 127 11.88 9.30 -13.61
N HIS A 128 12.88 9.81 -12.87
CA HIS A 128 13.33 11.20 -13.00
C HIS A 128 13.77 11.57 -14.42
N ASP A 129 14.26 10.60 -15.17
CA ASP A 129 14.77 10.75 -16.53
C ASP A 129 13.80 10.26 -17.62
N LEU A 130 12.58 9.88 -17.26
CA LEU A 130 11.60 9.31 -18.19
C LEU A 130 11.39 10.18 -19.45
N GLY A 131 11.40 11.51 -19.28
CA GLY A 131 11.22 12.44 -20.38
C GLY A 131 12.38 12.51 -21.37
N LYS A 132 13.53 11.87 -21.10
CA LYS A 132 14.62 11.72 -22.09
C LYS A 132 14.14 10.99 -23.35
N ILE A 133 13.06 10.24 -23.25
CA ILE A 133 12.46 9.56 -24.43
C ILE A 133 12.03 10.55 -25.52
N ALA A 134 11.68 11.79 -25.16
CA ALA A 134 11.28 12.84 -26.10
C ALA A 134 12.45 13.71 -26.60
N ILE A 135 13.65 13.55 -26.05
CA ILE A 135 14.83 14.32 -26.47
C ILE A 135 15.38 13.73 -27.79
N PRO A 136 15.69 14.58 -28.81
CA PRO A 136 16.27 14.13 -30.06
C PRO A 136 17.63 13.41 -29.87
N ASP A 137 17.88 12.35 -30.64
CA ASP A 137 19.15 11.58 -30.55
C ASP A 137 20.37 12.44 -30.86
N SER A 138 20.24 13.44 -31.72
CA SER A 138 21.32 14.38 -32.03
C SER A 138 21.82 15.17 -30.80
N ILE A 139 20.98 15.32 -29.78
CA ILE A 139 21.29 15.96 -28.51
C ILE A 139 21.63 14.91 -27.44
N LEU A 140 20.77 13.90 -27.31
CA LEU A 140 20.89 12.87 -26.29
C LEU A 140 22.18 12.05 -26.42
N LEU A 141 22.56 11.71 -27.65
CA LEU A 141 23.73 10.87 -27.97
C LEU A 141 24.91 11.69 -28.51
N LYS A 142 24.89 13.00 -28.37
CA LYS A 142 25.95 13.88 -28.89
C LYS A 142 27.28 13.53 -28.27
N PRO A 143 28.30 13.20 -29.08
CA PRO A 143 29.67 13.03 -28.56
C PRO A 143 30.26 14.37 -28.18
N GLY A 144 30.46 14.63 -26.89
CA GLY A 144 31.07 15.84 -26.37
C GLY A 144 30.08 16.76 -25.61
N ARG A 145 30.47 18.03 -25.46
CA ARG A 145 29.67 18.98 -24.71
C ARG A 145 28.53 19.52 -25.53
N LEU A 146 27.37 19.68 -24.89
CA LEU A 146 26.18 20.34 -25.46
C LEU A 146 26.46 21.86 -25.57
N THR A 147 25.94 22.51 -26.63
CA THR A 147 25.83 23.98 -26.67
C THR A 147 24.84 24.47 -25.62
N LYS A 148 24.75 25.76 -25.41
CA LYS A 148 23.76 26.34 -24.47
C LYS A 148 22.32 26.02 -24.91
N GLU A 149 22.03 26.13 -26.20
CA GLU A 149 20.72 25.87 -26.80
C GLU A 149 20.36 24.37 -26.66
N GLU A 150 21.28 23.49 -26.95
CA GLU A 150 21.12 22.04 -26.81
C GLU A 150 20.92 21.64 -25.33
N PHE A 151 21.61 22.31 -24.41
CA PHE A 151 21.43 22.08 -22.99
C PHE A 151 20.06 22.56 -22.49
N GLU A 152 19.55 23.68 -23.00
CA GLU A 152 18.18 24.13 -22.71
C GLU A 152 17.13 23.12 -23.25
N GLU A 153 17.37 22.52 -24.41
CA GLU A 153 16.51 21.45 -24.92
C GLU A 153 16.61 20.18 -24.06
N MET A 154 17.82 19.78 -23.67
CA MET A 154 18.03 18.64 -22.77
C MET A 154 17.27 18.81 -21.45
N LYS A 155 17.23 20.01 -20.85
CA LYS A 155 16.51 20.27 -19.60
C LYS A 155 15.00 20.03 -19.72
N LYS A 156 14.44 20.11 -20.92
CA LYS A 156 13.01 19.87 -21.13
C LYS A 156 12.58 18.42 -20.83
N HIS A 157 13.52 17.48 -20.67
CA HIS A 157 13.15 16.12 -20.27
C HIS A 157 12.34 16.10 -18.97
N THR A 158 12.57 17.05 -18.05
CA THR A 158 11.82 17.14 -16.79
C THR A 158 10.34 17.48 -17.05
N VAL A 159 10.06 18.38 -18.00
CA VAL A 159 8.72 18.77 -18.40
C VAL A 159 8.05 17.61 -19.16
N TYR A 160 8.75 17.06 -20.15
CA TYR A 160 8.25 15.92 -20.94
C TYR A 160 7.93 14.70 -20.06
N GLY A 161 8.76 14.45 -19.03
CA GLY A 161 8.48 13.39 -18.05
C GLY A 161 7.20 13.63 -17.26
N CYS A 162 6.95 14.87 -16.83
CA CYS A 162 5.70 15.23 -16.16
C CYS A 162 4.49 15.06 -17.10
N GLU A 163 4.56 15.58 -18.33
CA GLU A 163 3.48 15.47 -19.31
C GLU A 163 3.14 14.01 -19.64
N LEU A 164 4.16 13.15 -19.79
CA LEU A 164 3.95 11.72 -19.99
C LEU A 164 3.20 11.08 -18.83
N LEU A 165 3.58 11.39 -17.59
CA LEU A 165 2.95 10.80 -16.39
C LEU A 165 1.54 11.37 -16.16
N GLU A 166 1.28 12.61 -16.52
CA GLU A 166 -0.06 13.22 -16.39
C GLU A 166 -1.10 12.62 -17.32
N ASN A 167 -0.69 12.12 -18.49
CA ASN A 167 -1.58 11.45 -19.43
C ASN A 167 -2.10 10.08 -18.95
N PHE A 168 -1.57 9.56 -17.85
CA PHE A 168 -1.99 8.29 -17.23
C PHE A 168 -2.86 8.46 -15.96
N LYS A 169 -3.38 9.67 -15.71
CA LYS A 169 -4.29 9.94 -14.58
C LYS A 169 -5.74 9.57 -14.87
#